data_69f1edcd186d775789abdb27d32a4a07
#
_entry.id   69f1edcd186d775789abdb27d32a4a07
#
_cell.length_a   1.000
_cell.length_b   1.000
_cell.length_c   1.000
_cell.angle_alpha   90.00
_cell.angle_beta   90.00
_cell.angle_gamma   90.00
#
_symmetry.space_group_name_H-M   'P 1'
#
loop_
_entity.id
_entity.type
_entity.pdbx_description
1 polymer ?
#
loop_
_entity_poly.entity_id
_entity_poly.type
_entity_poly.pdbx_seq_one_letter_code
_entity_poly.pdbx_strand_id
1 'polypeptide(L)'
;MRKSLFLVIIALFLISNVAFAETSHEKVEKDSSAIMVRLGLLKGYQGGDLGLEKKITRAEFATIIIRMLGYQAKPFNPKPKISFKDLSKKHWAYMPVRMAASLGYIKGYSDKKFKPSNNITYSEAITIMVRILGYDDKLEGKWPDNYLNKAKEIGITKNLDVVSKKAMTRGDIAVLVVDSMGVEMK
;
A
#
# COMPACT_ATOMS: atom_id res chain seq x y z
N MET A 1 38.06 -41.32 19.11
CA MET A 1 38.03 -40.63 17.81
C MET A 1 36.72 -40.81 17.02
N ARG A 2 35.99 -41.93 17.09
CA ARG A 2 34.72 -42.14 16.35
C ARG A 2 33.52 -41.30 16.84
N LYS A 3 33.46 -40.93 18.10
CA LYS A 3 32.32 -40.14 18.66
C LYS A 3 32.36 -38.66 18.26
N SER A 4 33.56 -38.07 18.05
CA SER A 4 33.70 -36.67 17.63
C SER A 4 33.31 -36.46 16.17
N LEU A 5 33.52 -37.46 15.31
CA LEU A 5 33.18 -37.36 13.88
C LEU A 5 31.64 -37.39 13.68
N PHE A 6 30.91 -38.12 14.50
CA PHE A 6 29.44 -38.20 14.46
C PHE A 6 28.78 -36.86 14.87
N LEU A 7 29.34 -36.17 15.87
CA LEU A 7 28.85 -34.88 16.32
C LEU A 7 29.07 -33.76 15.28
N VAL A 8 30.19 -33.81 14.56
CA VAL A 8 30.46 -32.80 13.47
C VAL A 8 29.53 -33.02 12.28
N ILE A 9 29.19 -34.27 11.94
CA ILE A 9 28.25 -34.55 10.83
C ILE A 9 26.83 -34.12 11.19
N ILE A 10 26.38 -34.31 12.44
CA ILE A 10 25.06 -33.84 12.89
C ILE A 10 25.00 -32.30 12.91
N ALA A 11 26.08 -31.63 13.32
CA ALA A 11 26.16 -30.17 13.29
C ALA A 11 26.14 -29.62 11.86
N LEU A 12 26.80 -30.28 10.91
CA LEU A 12 26.78 -29.93 9.49
C LEU A 12 25.40 -30.16 8.85
N PHE A 13 24.66 -31.19 9.27
CA PHE A 13 23.31 -31.47 8.79
C PHE A 13 22.27 -30.48 9.35
N LEU A 14 22.50 -29.90 10.54
CA LEU A 14 21.66 -28.87 11.12
C LEU A 14 21.86 -27.50 10.47
N ILE A 15 23.05 -27.22 9.91
CA ILE A 15 23.37 -25.97 9.22
C ILE A 15 22.83 -25.98 7.77
N SER A 16 22.67 -27.15 7.13
CA SER A 16 22.20 -27.25 5.75
C SER A 16 20.68 -27.13 5.57
N ASN A 17 19.90 -27.04 6.67
CA ASN A 17 18.44 -26.89 6.63
C ASN A 17 17.97 -25.47 7.01
N VAL A 18 18.83 -24.47 7.01
CA VAL A 18 18.42 -23.08 6.85
C VAL A 18 18.23 -22.81 5.35
N ALA A 19 17.44 -23.65 4.69
CA ALA A 19 16.72 -23.19 3.52
C ALA A 19 15.90 -22.00 4.01
N PHE A 20 16.14 -20.81 3.48
CA PHE A 20 15.30 -19.63 3.66
C PHE A 20 13.90 -20.06 3.21
N ALA A 21 13.09 -20.60 4.13
CA ALA A 21 11.67 -20.73 3.89
C ALA A 21 11.16 -19.31 3.77
N GLU A 22 10.88 -18.90 2.53
CA GLU A 22 10.20 -17.65 2.25
C GLU A 22 8.99 -17.57 3.18
N THR A 23 8.91 -16.54 4.01
CA THR A 23 7.78 -16.39 4.91
C THR A 23 6.51 -16.29 4.09
N SER A 24 5.39 -16.77 4.60
CA SER A 24 4.10 -16.69 3.90
C SER A 24 3.78 -15.24 3.51
N HIS A 25 4.19 -14.27 4.31
CA HIS A 25 4.02 -12.84 4.05
C HIS A 25 4.89 -12.36 2.87
N GLU A 26 6.18 -12.74 2.81
CA GLU A 26 7.10 -12.38 1.73
C GLU A 26 6.61 -12.92 0.37
N LYS A 27 6.08 -14.13 0.36
CA LYS A 27 5.47 -14.70 -0.84
C LYS A 27 4.25 -13.89 -1.29
N VAL A 28 3.36 -13.53 -0.37
CA VAL A 28 2.17 -12.70 -0.68
C VAL A 28 2.57 -11.33 -1.22
N GLU A 29 3.60 -10.69 -0.65
CA GLU A 29 4.14 -9.42 -1.16
C GLU A 29 4.67 -9.55 -2.59
N LYS A 30 5.46 -10.59 -2.88
CA LYS A 30 6.01 -10.85 -4.23
C LYS A 30 4.89 -11.10 -5.25
N ASP A 31 3.94 -11.97 -4.92
CA ASP A 31 2.83 -12.30 -5.80
C ASP A 31 1.95 -11.06 -6.09
N SER A 32 1.61 -10.30 -5.05
CA SER A 32 0.84 -9.06 -5.18
C SER A 32 1.59 -8.00 -6.00
N SER A 33 2.88 -7.86 -5.77
CA SER A 33 3.72 -6.92 -6.50
C SER A 33 3.83 -7.28 -7.98
N ALA A 34 3.94 -8.57 -8.30
CA ALA A 34 3.95 -9.04 -9.68
C ALA A 34 2.62 -8.71 -10.39
N ILE A 35 1.48 -8.88 -9.72
CA ILE A 35 0.17 -8.48 -10.24
C ILE A 35 0.16 -6.97 -10.52
N MET A 36 0.59 -6.14 -9.57
CA MET A 36 0.61 -4.70 -9.71
C MET A 36 1.52 -4.21 -10.85
N VAL A 37 2.65 -4.88 -11.07
CA VAL A 37 3.55 -4.58 -12.20
C VAL A 37 2.88 -4.93 -13.52
N ARG A 38 2.25 -6.10 -13.64
CA ARG A 38 1.51 -6.53 -14.84
C ARG A 38 0.37 -5.58 -15.20
N LEU A 39 -0.31 -5.02 -14.20
CA LEU A 39 -1.37 -4.02 -14.37
C LEU A 39 -0.84 -2.59 -14.60
N GLY A 40 0.50 -2.38 -14.59
CA GLY A 40 1.10 -1.06 -14.74
C GLY A 40 0.91 -0.10 -13.55
N LEU A 41 0.47 -0.64 -12.40
CA LEU A 41 0.19 0.14 -11.19
C LEU A 41 1.46 0.43 -10.40
N LEU A 42 2.39 -0.53 -10.36
CA LEU A 42 3.68 -0.40 -9.70
C LEU A 42 4.80 -0.47 -10.76
N LYS A 43 5.79 0.42 -10.62
CA LYS A 43 6.99 0.42 -11.46
C LYS A 43 8.21 0.26 -10.57
N GLY A 44 9.21 -0.52 -11.04
CA GLY A 44 10.50 -0.65 -10.39
C GLY A 44 11.37 0.60 -10.56
N TYR A 45 12.44 0.64 -9.80
CA TYR A 45 13.53 1.59 -9.95
C TYR A 45 14.40 1.22 -11.15
N GLN A 46 15.41 2.06 -11.43
CA GLN A 46 16.42 1.74 -12.42
C GLN A 46 17.10 0.40 -12.05
N GLY A 47 17.19 -0.52 -13.01
CA GLY A 47 17.69 -1.89 -12.76
C GLY A 47 16.60 -2.93 -12.44
N GLY A 48 15.31 -2.54 -12.39
CA GLY A 48 14.19 -3.49 -12.23
C GLY A 48 13.83 -3.84 -10.79
N ASP A 49 14.62 -3.38 -9.80
CA ASP A 49 14.30 -3.57 -8.39
C ASP A 49 12.98 -2.88 -8.04
N LEU A 50 12.04 -3.61 -7.41
CA LEU A 50 10.77 -3.05 -6.98
C LEU A 50 10.86 -2.30 -5.64
N GLY A 51 11.93 -2.52 -4.85
CA GLY A 51 12.14 -1.93 -3.53
C GLY A 51 11.00 -2.17 -2.58
N LEU A 52 10.53 -3.42 -2.48
CA LEU A 52 9.31 -3.76 -1.73
C LEU A 52 9.41 -3.38 -0.25
N GLU A 53 10.62 -3.42 0.32
CA GLU A 53 10.94 -3.03 1.69
C GLU A 53 10.95 -1.52 1.93
N LYS A 54 11.02 -0.70 0.85
CA LYS A 54 11.08 0.76 0.97
C LYS A 54 9.72 1.33 1.31
N LYS A 55 9.71 2.31 2.21
CA LYS A 55 8.50 3.04 2.54
C LYS A 55 8.01 3.84 1.35
N ILE A 56 6.69 3.89 1.18
CA ILE A 56 6.05 4.61 0.08
C ILE A 56 5.51 5.96 0.55
N THR A 57 5.65 6.97 -0.29
CA THR A 57 5.13 8.29 0.00
C THR A 57 3.63 8.41 -0.29
N ARG A 58 2.98 9.38 0.32
CA ARG A 58 1.58 9.72 0.08
C ARG A 58 1.32 10.10 -1.38
N ALA A 59 2.28 10.75 -2.04
CA ALA A 59 2.18 11.12 -3.45
C ALA A 59 2.25 9.90 -4.38
N GLU A 60 3.12 8.94 -4.08
CA GLU A 60 3.21 7.69 -4.81
C GLU A 60 1.94 6.87 -4.67
N PHE A 61 1.42 6.73 -3.45
CA PHE A 61 0.16 6.00 -3.23
C PHE A 61 -1.02 6.67 -3.95
N ALA A 62 -1.16 8.00 -3.86
CA ALA A 62 -2.19 8.73 -4.62
C ALA A 62 -2.09 8.47 -6.13
N THR A 63 -0.89 8.30 -6.65
CA THR A 63 -0.68 7.98 -8.07
C THR A 63 -1.10 6.55 -8.39
N ILE A 64 -0.79 5.60 -7.51
CA ILE A 64 -1.20 4.18 -7.66
C ILE A 64 -2.73 4.07 -7.71
N ILE A 65 -3.46 4.69 -6.78
CA ILE A 65 -4.92 4.59 -6.75
C ILE A 65 -5.58 5.22 -7.99
N ILE A 66 -5.06 6.33 -8.50
CA ILE A 66 -5.58 6.96 -9.73
C ILE A 66 -5.32 6.09 -10.95
N ARG A 67 -4.20 5.37 -10.99
CA ARG A 67 -3.91 4.34 -12.01
C ARG A 67 -4.88 3.17 -11.91
N MET A 68 -5.05 2.63 -10.71
CA MET A 68 -5.97 1.53 -10.45
C MET A 68 -7.39 1.84 -10.92
N LEU A 69 -7.86 3.07 -10.73
CA LEU A 69 -9.17 3.54 -11.17
C LEU A 69 -9.25 3.87 -12.68
N GLY A 70 -8.17 3.67 -13.43
CA GLY A 70 -8.14 3.87 -14.88
C GLY A 70 -8.15 5.31 -15.36
N TYR A 71 -7.96 6.29 -14.48
CA TYR A 71 -8.02 7.71 -14.82
C TYR A 71 -6.81 8.23 -15.60
N GLN A 72 -5.77 7.43 -15.83
CA GLN A 72 -4.64 7.86 -16.67
C GLN A 72 -4.99 7.98 -18.15
N ALA A 73 -5.91 7.16 -18.63
CA ALA A 73 -6.28 7.07 -20.04
C ALA A 73 -7.41 8.02 -20.45
N LYS A 74 -8.04 8.72 -19.50
CA LYS A 74 -9.20 9.57 -19.76
C LYS A 74 -8.85 11.04 -19.52
N PRO A 75 -9.19 11.96 -20.45
CA PRO A 75 -9.10 13.39 -20.20
C PRO A 75 -10.04 13.73 -19.03
N PHE A 76 -9.47 13.98 -17.88
CA PHE A 76 -10.20 14.38 -16.68
C PHE A 76 -9.63 15.70 -16.17
N ASN A 77 -10.50 16.72 -16.12
CA ASN A 77 -10.14 18.02 -15.56
C ASN A 77 -10.70 18.12 -14.12
N PRO A 78 -9.94 17.74 -13.12
CA PRO A 78 -10.41 17.70 -11.75
C PRO A 78 -10.67 19.12 -11.23
N LYS A 79 -11.85 19.31 -10.64
CA LYS A 79 -12.20 20.52 -9.89
C LYS A 79 -12.29 20.18 -8.40
N PRO A 80 -11.14 20.00 -7.71
CA PRO A 80 -11.17 19.60 -6.30
C PRO A 80 -11.78 20.69 -5.45
N LYS A 81 -12.63 20.31 -4.50
CA LYS A 81 -13.15 21.20 -3.46
C LYS A 81 -12.05 21.68 -2.49
N ILE A 82 -10.91 21.00 -2.50
CA ILE A 82 -9.78 21.22 -1.59
C ILE A 82 -8.55 21.58 -2.42
N SER A 83 -7.87 22.67 -2.05
CA SER A 83 -6.54 23.03 -2.55
C SER A 83 -5.52 22.82 -1.45
N PHE A 84 -4.40 22.15 -1.77
CA PHE A 84 -3.31 21.88 -0.83
C PHE A 84 -2.22 22.94 -0.98
N LYS A 85 -1.86 23.61 0.12
CA LYS A 85 -0.87 24.69 0.13
C LYS A 85 0.54 24.24 -0.24
N ASP A 86 0.87 22.97 0.03
CA ASP A 86 2.18 22.35 -0.16
C ASP A 86 2.29 21.51 -1.43
N LEU A 87 1.30 21.58 -2.33
CA LEU A 87 1.30 20.86 -3.59
C LEU A 87 1.33 21.84 -4.78
N SER A 88 2.53 22.14 -5.25
CA SER A 88 2.76 23.00 -6.42
C SER A 88 2.21 22.37 -7.72
N LYS A 89 1.75 23.19 -8.66
CA LYS A 89 1.36 22.76 -10.01
C LYS A 89 2.49 22.07 -10.78
N LYS A 90 3.74 22.35 -10.43
CA LYS A 90 4.94 21.74 -11.02
C LYS A 90 5.29 20.36 -10.40
N HIS A 91 4.65 19.98 -9.30
CA HIS A 91 4.90 18.71 -8.65
C HIS A 91 4.39 17.56 -9.52
N TRP A 92 5.20 16.52 -9.72
CA TRP A 92 4.88 15.37 -10.58
C TRP A 92 3.54 14.68 -10.22
N ALA A 93 3.19 14.63 -8.92
CA ALA A 93 1.94 14.06 -8.44
C ALA A 93 0.79 15.07 -8.35
N TYR A 94 0.95 16.30 -8.86
CA TYR A 94 -0.09 17.33 -8.76
C TYR A 94 -1.44 16.86 -9.32
N MET A 95 -1.44 16.31 -10.53
CA MET A 95 -2.68 15.84 -11.15
C MET A 95 -3.27 14.62 -10.44
N PRO A 96 -2.53 13.52 -10.16
CA PRO A 96 -3.06 12.39 -9.39
C PRO A 96 -3.69 12.80 -8.06
N VAL A 97 -3.01 13.64 -7.28
CA VAL A 97 -3.53 14.09 -5.98
C VAL A 97 -4.79 14.95 -6.13
N ARG A 98 -4.83 15.85 -7.10
CA ARG A 98 -6.04 16.63 -7.40
C ARG A 98 -7.21 15.75 -7.80
N MET A 99 -6.97 14.75 -8.62
CA MET A 99 -7.99 13.77 -9.03
C MET A 99 -8.54 13.03 -7.84
N ALA A 100 -7.67 12.45 -7.00
CA ALA A 100 -8.08 11.74 -5.79
C ALA A 100 -8.84 12.64 -4.81
N ALA A 101 -8.47 13.90 -4.69
CA ALA A 101 -9.18 14.89 -3.87
C ALA A 101 -10.54 15.28 -4.45
N SER A 102 -10.65 15.42 -5.79
CA SER A 102 -11.93 15.70 -6.47
C SER A 102 -12.94 14.60 -6.30
N LEU A 103 -12.46 13.34 -6.28
CA LEU A 103 -13.27 12.15 -6.08
C LEU A 103 -13.60 11.89 -4.58
N GLY A 104 -13.07 12.73 -3.67
CA GLY A 104 -13.33 12.61 -2.24
C GLY A 104 -12.49 11.56 -1.51
N TYR A 105 -11.64 10.83 -2.20
CA TYR A 105 -10.81 9.76 -1.59
C TYR A 105 -9.74 10.32 -0.67
N ILE A 106 -9.16 11.48 -1.02
CA ILE A 106 -8.13 12.18 -0.23
C ILE A 106 -8.69 13.51 0.27
N LYS A 107 -8.58 13.73 1.60
CA LYS A 107 -9.04 14.96 2.26
C LYS A 107 -7.90 15.87 2.75
N GLY A 108 -6.66 15.37 2.82
CA GLY A 108 -5.50 16.08 3.40
C GLY A 108 -5.60 16.23 4.91
N TYR A 109 -4.81 17.17 5.45
CA TYR A 109 -4.73 17.44 6.89
C TYR A 109 -5.45 18.75 7.24
N SER A 110 -5.66 18.98 8.54
CA SER A 110 -6.34 20.18 9.07
C SER A 110 -5.64 21.50 8.72
N ASP A 111 -4.32 21.48 8.50
CA ASP A 111 -3.51 22.61 8.07
C ASP A 111 -3.61 22.93 6.55
N LYS A 112 -4.52 22.28 5.83
CA LYS A 112 -4.71 22.35 4.38
C LYS A 112 -3.50 21.88 3.59
N LYS A 113 -2.70 20.95 4.14
CA LYS A 113 -1.57 20.32 3.45
C LYS A 113 -1.92 18.89 3.04
N PHE A 114 -1.27 18.43 1.98
CA PHE A 114 -1.30 17.04 1.53
C PHE A 114 -0.11 16.23 2.06
N LYS A 115 1.03 16.89 2.26
CA LYS A 115 2.32 16.30 2.66
C LYS A 115 2.81 15.23 1.67
N PRO A 116 3.07 15.60 0.41
CA PRO A 116 3.34 14.65 -0.68
C PRO A 116 4.54 13.73 -0.42
N SER A 117 5.59 14.25 0.21
CA SER A 117 6.83 13.53 0.49
C SER A 117 6.81 12.72 1.80
N ASN A 118 5.77 12.85 2.62
CA ASN A 118 5.65 12.04 3.83
C ASN A 118 5.30 10.60 3.46
N ASN A 119 5.84 9.64 4.20
CA ASN A 119 5.42 8.26 4.09
C ASN A 119 3.96 8.11 4.52
N ILE A 120 3.19 7.30 3.79
CA ILE A 120 1.81 7.01 4.16
C ILE A 120 1.76 5.95 5.25
N THR A 121 0.88 6.12 6.24
CA THR A 121 0.66 5.14 7.30
C THR A 121 -0.42 4.12 6.91
N TYR A 122 -0.47 2.97 7.64
CA TYR A 122 -1.53 1.97 7.45
C TYR A 122 -2.92 2.59 7.59
N SER A 123 -3.16 3.38 8.64
CA SER A 123 -4.47 4.03 8.83
C SER A 123 -4.87 4.92 7.67
N GLU A 124 -3.93 5.69 7.14
CA GLU A 124 -4.20 6.61 6.03
C GLU A 124 -4.49 5.88 4.72
N ALA A 125 -3.67 4.87 4.38
CA ALA A 125 -3.85 4.08 3.16
C ALA A 125 -5.15 3.27 3.20
N ILE A 126 -5.42 2.60 4.31
CA ILE A 126 -6.65 1.82 4.53
C ILE A 126 -7.88 2.74 4.47
N THR A 127 -7.84 3.92 5.10
CA THR A 127 -8.93 4.91 5.01
C THR A 127 -9.25 5.27 3.57
N ILE A 128 -8.21 5.48 2.74
CA ILE A 128 -8.38 5.82 1.33
C ILE A 128 -8.99 4.64 0.56
N MET A 129 -8.53 3.41 0.81
CA MET A 129 -9.08 2.22 0.14
C MET A 129 -10.54 1.96 0.49
N VAL A 130 -10.91 2.08 1.78
CA VAL A 130 -12.31 1.93 2.23
C VAL A 130 -13.22 2.96 1.54
N ARG A 131 -12.74 4.22 1.35
CA ARG A 131 -13.47 5.24 0.59
C ARG A 131 -13.61 4.91 -0.88
N ILE A 132 -12.55 4.44 -1.52
CA ILE A 132 -12.58 4.04 -2.94
C ILE A 132 -13.60 2.94 -3.17
N LEU A 133 -13.69 1.99 -2.24
CA LEU A 133 -14.64 0.87 -2.32
C LEU A 133 -16.09 1.27 -1.93
N GLY A 134 -16.31 2.51 -1.44
CA GLY A 134 -17.63 3.01 -1.08
C GLY A 134 -18.17 2.53 0.27
N TYR A 135 -17.29 2.03 1.14
CA TYR A 135 -17.68 1.51 2.46
C TYR A 135 -17.48 2.51 3.61
N ASP A 136 -17.30 3.80 3.30
CA ASP A 136 -17.07 4.83 4.33
C ASP A 136 -18.36 5.55 4.79
N ASP A 137 -19.52 5.14 4.31
CA ASP A 137 -20.80 5.67 4.78
C ASP A 137 -21.16 5.07 6.15
N LYS A 138 -21.59 5.96 7.07
CA LYS A 138 -22.12 5.60 8.41
C LYS A 138 -21.19 4.71 9.25
N LEU A 139 -19.86 4.91 9.16
CA LEU A 139 -18.91 4.21 10.01
C LEU A 139 -19.05 4.67 11.47
N GLU A 140 -19.38 3.73 12.36
CA GLU A 140 -19.45 3.99 13.79
C GLU A 140 -18.06 4.08 14.42
N GLY A 141 -17.91 4.92 15.45
CA GLY A 141 -16.66 5.10 16.19
C GLY A 141 -15.77 6.22 15.65
N LYS A 142 -14.53 6.27 16.14
CA LYS A 142 -13.56 7.32 15.83
C LYS A 142 -12.49 6.82 14.87
N TRP A 143 -12.00 7.74 14.04
CA TRP A 143 -10.80 7.48 13.23
C TRP A 143 -9.58 7.28 14.13
N PRO A 144 -8.67 6.30 13.84
CA PRO A 144 -8.70 5.44 12.65
C PRO A 144 -9.49 4.13 12.81
N ASP A 145 -9.90 3.76 14.02
CA ASP A 145 -10.39 2.43 14.36
C ASP A 145 -11.63 2.03 13.55
N ASN A 146 -12.53 2.97 13.30
CA ASN A 146 -13.72 2.73 12.50
C ASN A 146 -13.39 2.28 11.07
N TYR A 147 -12.37 2.87 10.43
CA TYR A 147 -11.90 2.45 9.10
C TYR A 147 -11.12 1.15 9.15
N LEU A 148 -10.29 0.94 10.17
CA LEU A 148 -9.52 -0.30 10.34
C LEU A 148 -10.44 -1.50 10.55
N ASN A 149 -11.48 -1.35 11.39
CA ASN A 149 -12.49 -2.38 11.62
C ASN A 149 -13.26 -2.70 10.32
N LYS A 150 -13.68 -1.67 9.57
CA LYS A 150 -14.37 -1.87 8.30
C LYS A 150 -13.47 -2.58 7.28
N ALA A 151 -12.20 -2.20 7.19
CA ALA A 151 -11.24 -2.84 6.30
C ALA A 151 -11.02 -4.34 6.63
N LYS A 152 -11.00 -4.67 7.92
CA LYS A 152 -10.93 -6.06 8.39
C LYS A 152 -12.22 -6.83 8.03
N GLU A 153 -13.39 -6.23 8.25
CA GLU A 153 -14.70 -6.79 7.91
C GLU A 153 -14.82 -7.15 6.44
N ILE A 154 -14.42 -6.24 5.54
CA ILE A 154 -14.48 -6.46 4.09
C ILE A 154 -13.26 -7.21 3.53
N GLY A 155 -12.31 -7.60 4.37
CA GLY A 155 -11.21 -8.51 4.05
C GLY A 155 -10.02 -7.89 3.31
N ILE A 156 -9.93 -6.55 3.15
CA ILE A 156 -8.80 -5.92 2.45
C ILE A 156 -7.51 -5.87 3.24
N THR A 157 -7.51 -6.32 4.48
CA THR A 157 -6.33 -6.39 5.34
C THR A 157 -5.98 -7.81 5.78
N LYS A 158 -6.57 -8.83 5.17
CA LYS A 158 -6.44 -10.24 5.58
C LYS A 158 -5.00 -10.77 5.53
N ASN A 159 -4.18 -10.20 4.65
CA ASN A 159 -2.78 -10.59 4.43
C ASN A 159 -1.79 -9.52 4.95
N LEU A 160 -2.21 -8.62 5.83
CA LEU A 160 -1.40 -7.54 6.38
C LEU A 160 -1.37 -7.55 7.90
N ASP A 161 -0.17 -7.37 8.47
CA ASP A 161 0.02 -7.06 9.88
C ASP A 161 -0.16 -5.57 10.13
N VAL A 162 -1.40 -5.15 10.34
CA VAL A 162 -1.77 -3.73 10.43
C VAL A 162 -1.27 -3.09 11.72
N VAL A 163 -0.34 -2.15 11.59
CA VAL A 163 0.13 -1.28 12.68
C VAL A 163 -0.24 0.17 12.36
N SER A 164 -1.33 0.64 12.92
CA SER A 164 -2.05 1.88 12.58
C SER A 164 -1.13 3.07 12.19
N LYS A 165 -0.16 3.43 13.04
CA LYS A 165 0.73 4.58 12.84
C LYS A 165 2.03 4.27 12.08
N LYS A 166 2.32 3.00 11.81
CA LYS A 166 3.51 2.58 11.05
C LYS A 166 3.36 3.00 9.58
N ALA A 167 4.46 3.45 8.99
CA ALA A 167 4.51 3.71 7.56
C ALA A 167 4.49 2.41 6.77
N MET A 168 3.68 2.35 5.72
CA MET A 168 3.60 1.21 4.82
C MET A 168 4.81 1.15 3.88
N THR A 169 5.23 -0.06 3.57
CA THR A 169 6.20 -0.34 2.52
C THR A 169 5.50 -0.42 1.15
N ARG A 170 6.28 -0.50 0.09
CA ARG A 170 5.75 -0.72 -1.27
C ARG A 170 5.15 -2.12 -1.40
N GLY A 171 5.70 -3.12 -0.69
CA GLY A 171 5.15 -4.47 -0.59
C GLY A 171 3.80 -4.46 0.13
N ASP A 172 3.70 -3.83 1.30
CA ASP A 172 2.43 -3.67 2.02
C ASP A 172 1.33 -3.03 1.15
N ILE A 173 1.68 -2.00 0.37
CA ILE A 173 0.74 -1.35 -0.55
C ILE A 173 0.32 -2.29 -1.68
N ALA A 174 1.23 -3.11 -2.20
CA ALA A 174 0.87 -4.08 -3.22
C ALA A 174 -0.15 -5.09 -2.69
N VAL A 175 0.05 -5.61 -1.47
CA VAL A 175 -0.89 -6.50 -0.80
C VAL A 175 -2.24 -5.82 -0.58
N LEU A 176 -2.26 -4.61 0.00
CA LEU A 176 -3.50 -3.87 0.26
C LEU A 176 -4.32 -3.65 -1.02
N VAL A 177 -3.66 -3.23 -2.09
CA VAL A 177 -4.32 -2.94 -3.37
C VAL A 177 -4.87 -4.21 -4.01
N VAL A 178 -4.09 -5.30 -4.04
CA VAL A 178 -4.52 -6.57 -4.63
C VAL A 178 -5.66 -7.21 -3.83
N ASP A 179 -5.58 -7.22 -2.50
CA ASP A 179 -6.67 -7.70 -1.65
C ASP A 179 -7.96 -6.89 -1.87
N SER A 180 -7.82 -5.58 -2.12
CA SER A 180 -8.96 -4.69 -2.41
C SER A 180 -9.61 -4.93 -3.75
N MET A 181 -8.88 -5.44 -4.76
CA MET A 181 -9.45 -5.77 -6.08
C MET A 181 -10.44 -6.94 -6.04
N GLY A 182 -10.37 -7.78 -5.00
CA GLY A 182 -11.32 -8.87 -4.78
C GLY A 182 -12.61 -8.46 -4.07
N VAL A 183 -12.78 -7.19 -3.71
CA VAL A 183 -13.94 -6.67 -2.98
C VAL A 183 -14.85 -5.90 -3.94
N GLU A 184 -16.16 -6.17 -3.88
CA GLU A 184 -17.15 -5.45 -4.67
C GLU A 184 -17.20 -3.97 -4.24
N MET A 185 -17.27 -3.08 -5.22
CA MET A 185 -17.45 -1.64 -4.98
C MET A 185 -18.95 -1.34 -4.78
N LYS A 186 -19.27 -0.55 -3.76
CA LYS A 186 -20.63 -0.05 -3.50
C LYS A 186 -20.99 1.19 -4.31
#